data_29c2dce0cb95d778e24027fecc57637a
#
_entry.id   29c2dce0cb95d778e24027fecc57637a
#
_cell.length_a   1.000
_cell.length_b   1.000
_cell.length_c   1.000
_cell.angle_alpha   90.00
_cell.angle_beta   90.00
_cell.angle_gamma   90.00
#
_symmetry.space_group_name_H-M   'P 1'
#
loop_
_entity.id
_entity.type
_entity.pdbx_description
1 polymer ?
#
loop_
_entity_poly.entity_id
_entity_poly.type
_entity_poly.pdbx_seq_one_letter_code
_entity_poly.pdbx_strand_id
1 'polypeptide(L)'
;VIKQYDIEKLKEVSRQCRGDILKMTTVANSGHPGGSMSSIDLLVSLYAFANVDPKAPWDENRDRIVVSHGHISPAVYSTLANYGFVNREDVLAGFRHPSSIFEGHITRGIPGVEWTTGNLGQGLSAGAGFALAAKIKKGDYHVYVVMSDGESAKGQVQEARRTARKYNLDNLTVLVDYNDIQISGHAHDVMYVDIKGEFQAAGWNIIEINGHDHEQILAALKIARNDGKPTAIIAHTIIGKGVDFMEDKPDYHGKPLNKEELARALEQLNIENDVDKYMKMRDELPTRPHDKLKRSYKIEINTGTPRIYDKATDNRSALGRAIADLATLNDNVVAVDCDLKGSVKLDFLDKERGDRIVELGVQEHNAATISGAMSADGLVTFFADFGVFGIDETFNQHRLNAINNTNLKIVVTHCGIDVGEDGKTHHGINYVGAPLAWYGFKTIVPADPNQTDKAIRYVAKEYGNYVVAVGRSKLETIKKEDGAVFFDENYVFEYGKMDVLRDGGDGVIYAMGSVIPNVLKAHEILKAKGINIAVVNVSCPHNLDVNILKKYSNFVATVEDHNVYNGLGSLIAQKFIEIGLLPAQFMKLGLEDFPVSGDSKLLFEIYNLSGERIAQVIEEKMTL
;
A
#
# COMPACT_ATOMS: atom_id res chain seq x y z
N VAL A 1 10.40 -28.72 22.88
CA VAL A 1 10.85 -28.31 24.25
C VAL A 1 9.84 -27.26 24.73
N ILE A 2 9.12 -27.54 25.82
CA ILE A 2 8.19 -26.56 26.42
C ILE A 2 9.08 -25.47 27.03
N LYS A 3 9.05 -24.25 26.45
CA LYS A 3 9.69 -23.07 27.05
C LYS A 3 9.05 -22.88 28.43
N GLN A 4 9.83 -22.94 29.49
CA GLN A 4 9.38 -22.54 30.82
C GLN A 4 9.61 -21.04 30.95
N TYR A 5 8.53 -20.28 31.17
CA TYR A 5 8.62 -18.84 31.32
C TYR A 5 8.76 -18.46 32.79
N ASP A 6 9.65 -17.54 33.08
CA ASP A 6 9.78 -16.93 34.40
C ASP A 6 8.77 -15.78 34.51
N ILE A 7 7.64 -16.04 35.14
CA ILE A 7 6.53 -15.08 35.26
C ILE A 7 6.95 -13.83 36.04
N GLU A 8 7.74 -13.98 37.09
CA GLU A 8 8.23 -12.83 37.88
C GLU A 8 9.15 -11.93 37.04
N LYS A 9 9.98 -12.54 36.19
CA LYS A 9 10.79 -11.79 35.23
C LYS A 9 9.92 -11.02 34.21
N LEU A 10 8.85 -11.62 33.70
CA LEU A 10 7.93 -10.93 32.77
C LEU A 10 7.23 -9.74 33.46
N LYS A 11 6.77 -9.92 34.70
CA LYS A 11 6.21 -8.82 35.52
C LYS A 11 7.21 -7.69 35.68
N GLU A 12 8.46 -8.01 35.96
CA GLU A 12 9.53 -7.02 36.12
C GLU A 12 9.81 -6.29 34.82
N VAL A 13 9.89 -6.99 33.68
CA VAL A 13 10.05 -6.36 32.35
C VAL A 13 8.87 -5.44 32.05
N SER A 14 7.63 -5.87 32.28
CA SER A 14 6.44 -5.03 32.11
C SER A 14 6.48 -3.79 33.00
N ARG A 15 6.94 -3.91 34.24
CA ARG A 15 7.10 -2.79 35.16
C ARG A 15 8.14 -1.78 34.62
N GLN A 16 9.30 -2.26 34.16
CA GLN A 16 10.33 -1.40 33.53
C GLN A 16 9.81 -0.72 32.28
N CYS A 17 9.08 -1.45 31.42
CA CYS A 17 8.46 -0.88 30.24
C CYS A 17 7.47 0.22 30.55
N ARG A 18 6.65 0.11 31.60
CA ARG A 18 5.76 1.18 32.06
C ARG A 18 6.54 2.45 32.42
N GLY A 19 7.66 2.31 33.14
CA GLY A 19 8.54 3.43 33.43
C GLY A 19 9.12 4.08 32.17
N ASP A 20 9.55 3.28 31.23
CA ASP A 20 10.09 3.74 29.95
C ASP A 20 9.04 4.49 29.11
N ILE A 21 7.81 3.96 29.04
CA ILE A 21 6.65 4.61 28.39
C ILE A 21 6.43 6.01 28.97
N LEU A 22 6.37 6.12 30.29
CA LEU A 22 6.14 7.40 30.97
C LEU A 22 7.29 8.37 30.77
N LYS A 23 8.55 7.91 30.89
CA LYS A 23 9.74 8.73 30.67
C LYS A 23 9.80 9.26 29.24
N MET A 24 9.70 8.40 28.20
CA MET A 24 9.82 8.83 26.82
C MET A 24 8.71 9.79 26.39
N THR A 25 7.47 9.56 26.85
CA THR A 25 6.35 10.46 26.53
C THR A 25 6.47 11.80 27.24
N THR A 26 6.99 11.83 28.46
CA THR A 26 7.29 13.08 29.19
C THR A 26 8.45 13.83 28.54
N VAL A 27 9.56 13.15 28.18
CA VAL A 27 10.71 13.75 27.48
C VAL A 27 10.29 14.38 26.16
N ALA A 28 9.42 13.69 25.41
CA ALA A 28 8.89 14.20 24.14
C ALA A 28 7.76 15.24 24.33
N ASN A 29 7.22 15.39 25.54
CA ASN A 29 5.99 16.13 25.84
C ASN A 29 4.85 15.76 24.86
N SER A 30 4.78 14.51 24.47
CA SER A 30 3.84 13.99 23.46
C SER A 30 3.82 12.47 23.48
N GLY A 31 2.67 11.87 23.18
CA GLY A 31 2.52 10.41 23.06
C GLY A 31 1.23 9.89 23.67
N HIS A 32 1.07 8.56 23.65
CA HIS A 32 -0.13 7.89 24.16
C HIS A 32 0.26 6.93 25.31
N PRO A 33 0.51 7.45 26.54
CA PRO A 33 0.96 6.61 27.63
C PRO A 33 -0.10 5.62 28.11
N GLY A 34 -1.38 6.03 28.20
CA GLY A 34 -2.44 5.22 28.77
C GLY A 34 -2.67 3.90 28.04
N GLY A 35 -2.92 3.97 26.72
CA GLY A 35 -3.08 2.77 25.90
C GLY A 35 -1.80 1.94 25.79
N SER A 36 -0.63 2.58 25.83
CA SER A 36 0.65 1.89 25.90
C SER A 36 0.78 1.06 27.18
N MET A 37 0.30 1.58 28.32
CA MET A 37 0.33 0.87 29.60
C MET A 37 -0.71 -0.23 29.69
N SER A 38 -1.82 -0.17 28.95
CA SER A 38 -2.79 -1.27 28.88
C SER A 38 -2.24 -2.46 28.11
N SER A 39 -1.61 -2.22 26.96
CA SER A 39 -1.11 -3.26 26.05
C SER A 39 0.21 -3.89 26.46
N ILE A 40 0.95 -3.33 27.44
CA ILE A 40 2.35 -3.72 27.67
C ILE A 40 2.53 -5.15 28.10
N ASP A 41 1.64 -5.71 28.94
CA ASP A 41 1.74 -7.08 29.40
C ASP A 41 1.51 -8.09 28.25
N LEU A 42 0.62 -7.72 27.31
CA LEU A 42 0.41 -8.48 26.08
C LEU A 42 1.67 -8.50 25.22
N LEU A 43 2.28 -7.33 24.99
CA LEU A 43 3.49 -7.22 24.17
C LEU A 43 4.68 -7.94 24.79
N VAL A 44 4.92 -7.74 26.08
CA VAL A 44 6.02 -8.43 26.80
C VAL A 44 5.85 -9.94 26.75
N SER A 45 4.65 -10.46 27.01
CA SER A 45 4.38 -11.89 26.91
C SER A 45 4.51 -12.40 25.47
N LEU A 46 4.02 -11.65 24.49
CA LEU A 46 4.08 -12.03 23.08
C LEU A 46 5.51 -12.12 22.56
N TYR A 47 6.37 -11.12 22.83
CA TYR A 47 7.77 -11.15 22.40
C TYR A 47 8.59 -12.23 23.13
N ALA A 48 8.22 -12.61 24.37
CA ALA A 48 8.79 -13.77 25.04
C ALA A 48 8.38 -15.09 24.39
N PHE A 49 7.12 -15.19 23.93
CA PHE A 49 6.52 -16.39 23.36
C PHE A 49 6.94 -16.64 21.92
N ALA A 50 6.82 -15.62 21.06
CA ALA A 50 7.02 -15.70 19.63
C ALA A 50 8.45 -16.15 19.26
N ASN A 51 8.59 -16.75 18.08
CA ASN A 51 9.88 -17.10 17.51
C ASN A 51 10.50 -15.86 16.84
N VAL A 52 11.07 -14.98 17.64
CA VAL A 52 11.79 -13.77 17.22
C VAL A 52 13.13 -13.68 17.96
N ASP A 53 14.18 -13.21 17.27
CA ASP A 53 15.52 -13.08 17.84
C ASP A 53 16.07 -11.67 17.55
N PRO A 54 16.45 -10.88 18.56
CA PRO A 54 17.05 -9.56 18.36
C PRO A 54 18.40 -9.61 17.61
N LYS A 55 19.10 -10.76 17.63
CA LYS A 55 20.35 -10.96 16.89
C LYS A 55 20.12 -11.29 15.41
N ALA A 56 18.93 -11.77 15.07
CA ALA A 56 18.50 -12.09 13.71
C ALA A 56 17.10 -11.51 13.43
N PRO A 57 16.88 -10.20 13.56
CA PRO A 57 15.55 -9.59 13.53
C PRO A 57 14.87 -9.70 12.16
N TRP A 58 15.60 -10.14 11.14
CA TRP A 58 15.13 -10.28 9.77
C TRP A 58 15.13 -11.73 9.26
N ASP A 59 15.29 -12.73 10.14
CA ASP A 59 15.19 -14.14 9.76
C ASP A 59 13.84 -14.40 9.06
N GLU A 60 13.87 -15.09 7.93
CA GLU A 60 12.67 -15.34 7.12
C GLU A 60 11.69 -16.29 7.81
N ASN A 61 12.18 -17.16 8.69
CA ASN A 61 11.39 -18.17 9.42
C ASN A 61 10.87 -17.67 10.77
N ARG A 62 11.17 -16.42 11.16
CA ARG A 62 10.64 -15.86 12.40
C ARG A 62 9.13 -15.66 12.31
N ASP A 63 8.45 -15.64 13.45
CA ASP A 63 7.07 -15.20 13.54
C ASP A 63 6.93 -13.72 13.12
N ARG A 64 5.72 -13.30 12.72
CA ARG A 64 5.41 -11.93 12.38
C ARG A 64 4.53 -11.29 13.45
N ILE A 65 4.92 -10.12 13.94
CA ILE A 65 4.16 -9.37 14.94
C ILE A 65 3.73 -8.04 14.33
N VAL A 66 2.44 -7.87 14.14
CA VAL A 66 1.80 -6.65 13.63
C VAL A 66 1.08 -5.95 14.78
N VAL A 67 1.45 -4.72 15.11
CA VAL A 67 0.72 -3.90 16.09
C VAL A 67 -0.16 -2.93 15.32
N SER A 68 -1.47 -3.19 15.27
CA SER A 68 -2.45 -2.48 14.43
C SER A 68 -2.69 -1.05 14.92
N HIS A 69 -2.85 -0.86 16.23
CA HIS A 69 -3.03 0.45 16.87
C HIS A 69 -1.67 1.12 17.14
N GLY A 70 -1.02 1.57 16.07
CA GLY A 70 0.35 2.08 16.09
C GLY A 70 0.61 3.28 17.02
N HIS A 71 -0.42 3.92 17.57
CA HIS A 71 -0.27 5.00 18.55
C HIS A 71 0.31 4.50 19.89
N ILE A 72 0.23 3.20 20.21
CA ILE A 72 0.95 2.60 21.35
C ILE A 72 2.44 2.36 21.04
N SER A 73 3.01 3.09 20.11
CA SER A 73 4.45 3.05 19.80
C SER A 73 5.37 3.13 21.03
N PRO A 74 5.05 3.86 22.14
CA PRO A 74 5.86 3.81 23.36
C PRO A 74 5.96 2.41 23.97
N ALA A 75 4.85 1.64 23.96
CA ALA A 75 4.88 0.24 24.46
C ALA A 75 5.71 -0.65 23.55
N VAL A 76 5.57 -0.51 22.23
CA VAL A 76 6.35 -1.29 21.26
C VAL A 76 7.83 -0.99 21.41
N TYR A 77 8.25 0.26 21.40
CA TYR A 77 9.66 0.64 21.49
C TYR A 77 10.28 0.24 22.84
N SER A 78 9.53 0.39 23.93
CA SER A 78 9.96 -0.04 25.26
C SER A 78 10.15 -1.56 25.28
N THR A 79 9.22 -2.35 24.74
CA THR A 79 9.34 -3.79 24.62
C THR A 79 10.57 -4.18 23.80
N LEU A 80 10.73 -3.60 22.60
CA LEU A 80 11.89 -3.86 21.74
C LEU A 80 13.22 -3.53 22.41
N ALA A 81 13.28 -2.43 23.17
CA ALA A 81 14.46 -2.05 23.93
C ALA A 81 14.81 -3.04 25.04
N ASN A 82 13.79 -3.48 25.81
CA ASN A 82 14.00 -4.42 26.92
C ASN A 82 14.31 -5.86 26.42
N TYR A 83 13.94 -6.20 25.18
CA TYR A 83 14.33 -7.46 24.52
C TYR A 83 15.60 -7.36 23.69
N GLY A 84 16.24 -6.17 23.60
CA GLY A 84 17.54 -5.99 22.95
C GLY A 84 17.49 -5.82 21.42
N PHE A 85 16.32 -5.51 20.84
CA PHE A 85 16.19 -5.20 19.42
C PHE A 85 16.72 -3.79 19.07
N VAL A 86 16.60 -2.86 20.01
CA VAL A 86 17.02 -1.46 19.87
C VAL A 86 17.69 -0.95 21.16
N ASN A 87 18.45 0.14 21.06
CA ASN A 87 19.08 0.74 22.22
C ASN A 87 18.03 1.50 23.06
N ARG A 88 17.98 1.24 24.37
CA ARG A 88 17.00 1.83 25.26
C ARG A 88 17.17 3.35 25.44
N GLU A 89 18.41 3.83 25.55
CA GLU A 89 18.68 5.27 25.73
C GLU A 89 18.27 6.07 24.49
N ASP A 90 18.55 5.52 23.29
CA ASP A 90 18.15 6.13 22.03
C ASP A 90 16.62 6.22 21.90
N VAL A 91 15.88 5.22 22.40
CA VAL A 91 14.40 5.22 22.44
C VAL A 91 13.92 6.34 23.37
N LEU A 92 14.43 6.39 24.62
CA LEU A 92 13.92 7.32 25.64
C LEU A 92 14.21 8.78 25.29
N ALA A 93 15.38 9.09 24.75
CA ALA A 93 15.75 10.44 24.33
C ALA A 93 15.14 10.82 22.97
N GLY A 94 15.13 9.84 22.02
CA GLY A 94 14.81 10.09 20.64
C GLY A 94 13.33 9.98 20.26
N PHE A 95 12.46 9.47 21.12
CA PHE A 95 11.04 9.31 20.81
C PHE A 95 10.42 10.61 20.28
N ARG A 96 9.78 10.55 19.09
CA ARG A 96 9.19 11.70 18.38
C ARG A 96 10.16 12.85 18.14
N HIS A 97 11.46 12.57 18.03
CA HIS A 97 12.43 13.59 17.61
C HIS A 97 12.73 13.44 16.10
N PRO A 98 12.80 14.54 15.32
CA PRO A 98 12.99 14.46 13.86
C PRO A 98 14.22 13.68 13.41
N SER A 99 15.31 13.68 14.17
CA SER A 99 16.54 12.96 13.85
C SER A 99 16.55 11.50 14.31
N SER A 100 15.47 11.03 14.94
CA SER A 100 15.36 9.69 15.48
C SER A 100 14.39 8.84 14.67
N ILE A 101 14.71 7.54 14.53
CA ILE A 101 13.84 6.57 13.86
C ILE A 101 12.61 6.19 14.70
N PHE A 102 12.55 6.58 15.97
CA PHE A 102 11.45 6.26 16.90
C PHE A 102 10.32 7.28 16.76
N GLU A 103 9.60 7.19 15.64
CA GLU A 103 8.50 8.09 15.29
C GLU A 103 7.27 7.91 16.20
N GLY A 104 6.30 8.79 16.06
CA GLY A 104 5.06 8.79 16.84
C GLY A 104 4.18 7.57 16.66
N HIS A 105 4.32 6.87 15.54
CA HIS A 105 3.74 5.57 15.23
C HIS A 105 4.85 4.65 14.73
N ILE A 106 4.67 3.35 14.91
CA ILE A 106 5.71 2.38 14.55
C ILE A 106 5.97 2.35 13.05
N THR A 107 7.24 2.21 12.67
CA THR A 107 7.69 2.21 11.28
C THR A 107 8.41 0.92 10.91
N ARG A 108 8.02 0.31 9.80
CA ARG A 108 8.70 -0.88 9.22
C ARG A 108 10.15 -0.53 8.88
N GLY A 109 11.06 -1.40 9.27
CA GLY A 109 12.50 -1.18 9.17
C GLY A 109 13.18 -0.99 10.52
N ILE A 110 12.43 -0.68 11.59
CA ILE A 110 12.90 -0.83 12.95
C ILE A 110 12.97 -2.33 13.26
N PRO A 111 14.10 -2.85 13.77
CA PRO A 111 14.21 -4.26 14.17
C PRO A 111 13.06 -4.70 15.09
N GLY A 112 12.33 -5.75 14.69
CA GLY A 112 11.16 -6.24 15.42
C GLY A 112 9.82 -5.62 15.00
N VAL A 113 9.78 -4.65 14.06
CA VAL A 113 8.54 -4.08 13.52
C VAL A 113 8.28 -4.60 12.10
N GLU A 114 7.17 -5.29 11.89
CA GLU A 114 6.83 -5.89 10.59
C GLU A 114 6.11 -4.93 9.65
N TRP A 115 5.24 -4.09 10.18
CA TRP A 115 4.36 -3.24 9.40
C TRP A 115 4.22 -1.87 10.05
N THR A 116 4.37 -0.80 9.27
CA THR A 116 4.06 0.55 9.71
C THR A 116 2.56 0.68 9.90
N THR A 117 2.12 1.16 11.04
CA THR A 117 0.70 1.35 11.37
C THR A 117 0.43 2.76 11.86
N GLY A 118 -0.83 3.06 12.12
CA GLY A 118 -1.34 4.38 12.50
C GLY A 118 -2.70 4.62 11.85
N ASN A 119 -2.96 3.98 10.71
CA ASN A 119 -4.25 3.93 10.05
C ASN A 119 -5.06 2.79 10.69
N LEU A 120 -5.83 3.11 11.74
CA LEU A 120 -6.60 2.13 12.52
C LEU A 120 -7.46 1.22 11.63
N GLY A 121 -7.54 -0.06 12.00
CA GLY A 121 -8.32 -1.09 11.31
C GLY A 121 -7.64 -1.74 10.10
N GLN A 122 -6.39 -1.35 9.74
CA GLN A 122 -5.67 -1.97 8.63
C GLN A 122 -4.69 -3.08 9.07
N GLY A 123 -4.30 -3.11 10.36
CA GLY A 123 -3.31 -4.06 10.84
C GLY A 123 -3.75 -5.52 10.78
N LEU A 124 -5.05 -5.81 10.97
CA LEU A 124 -5.57 -7.18 10.83
C LEU A 124 -5.49 -7.66 9.37
N SER A 125 -5.77 -6.79 8.40
CA SER A 125 -5.58 -7.09 6.97
C SER A 125 -4.11 -7.36 6.65
N ALA A 126 -3.18 -6.56 7.20
CA ALA A 126 -1.74 -6.80 7.04
C ALA A 126 -1.33 -8.16 7.64
N GLY A 127 -1.82 -8.49 8.85
CA GLY A 127 -1.62 -9.79 9.48
C GLY A 127 -2.14 -10.94 8.64
N ALA A 128 -3.35 -10.81 8.08
CA ALA A 128 -3.91 -11.80 7.16
C ALA A 128 -3.05 -11.95 5.90
N GLY A 129 -2.50 -10.86 5.36
CA GLY A 129 -1.57 -10.88 4.22
C GLY A 129 -0.28 -11.64 4.53
N PHE A 130 0.34 -11.41 5.68
CA PHE A 130 1.51 -12.18 6.13
C PHE A 130 1.19 -13.67 6.35
N ALA A 131 0.01 -13.97 6.91
CA ALA A 131 -0.43 -15.35 7.13
C ALA A 131 -0.70 -16.10 5.81
N LEU A 132 -1.29 -15.43 4.81
CA LEU A 132 -1.45 -15.95 3.45
C LEU A 132 -0.09 -16.17 2.78
N ALA A 133 0.82 -15.22 2.90
CA ALA A 133 2.18 -15.34 2.34
C ALA A 133 2.90 -16.56 2.93
N ALA A 134 2.77 -16.82 4.24
CA ALA A 134 3.29 -18.03 4.86
C ALA A 134 2.75 -19.29 4.20
N LYS A 135 1.43 -19.40 4.05
CA LYS A 135 0.79 -20.58 3.43
C LYS A 135 1.21 -20.79 1.98
N ILE A 136 1.26 -19.72 1.19
CA ILE A 136 1.68 -19.77 -0.22
C ILE A 136 3.14 -20.21 -0.36
N LYS A 137 4.02 -19.68 0.48
CA LYS A 137 5.46 -20.02 0.52
C LYS A 137 5.74 -21.36 1.22
N LYS A 138 4.73 -21.98 1.86
CA LYS A 138 4.86 -23.16 2.71
C LYS A 138 5.81 -22.92 3.91
N GLY A 139 5.81 -21.69 4.42
CA GLY A 139 6.56 -21.31 5.62
C GLY A 139 5.82 -21.73 6.90
N ASP A 140 6.57 -22.02 7.96
CA ASP A 140 6.06 -22.51 9.25
C ASP A 140 6.02 -21.42 10.34
N TYR A 141 5.94 -20.15 9.95
CA TYR A 141 5.82 -19.07 10.92
C TYR A 141 4.37 -18.70 11.21
N HIS A 142 4.16 -18.26 12.44
CA HIS A 142 2.88 -17.75 12.93
C HIS A 142 2.82 -16.22 12.84
N VAL A 143 1.64 -15.68 12.70
CA VAL A 143 1.39 -14.23 12.65
C VAL A 143 0.53 -13.82 13.83
N TYR A 144 0.99 -12.83 14.57
CA TYR A 144 0.28 -12.22 15.69
C TYR A 144 -0.08 -10.79 15.36
N VAL A 145 -1.33 -10.44 15.60
CA VAL A 145 -1.82 -9.06 15.45
C VAL A 145 -2.26 -8.57 16.83
N VAL A 146 -1.69 -7.47 17.30
CA VAL A 146 -2.17 -6.78 18.50
C VAL A 146 -2.99 -5.59 18.04
N MET A 147 -4.26 -5.51 18.42
CA MET A 147 -5.17 -4.47 18.00
C MET A 147 -6.00 -3.93 19.18
N SER A 148 -6.55 -2.73 19.03
CA SER A 148 -7.44 -2.14 20.04
C SER A 148 -8.91 -2.52 19.80
N ASP A 149 -9.71 -2.36 20.84
CA ASP A 149 -11.16 -2.47 20.78
C ASP A 149 -11.78 -1.39 19.88
N GLY A 150 -11.35 -0.12 20.00
CA GLY A 150 -11.89 0.99 19.23
C GLY A 150 -11.76 0.85 17.72
N GLU A 151 -10.65 0.27 17.21
CA GLU A 151 -10.50 0.04 15.77
C GLU A 151 -11.38 -1.09 15.22
N SER A 152 -11.96 -1.93 16.09
CA SER A 152 -12.90 -2.99 15.69
C SER A 152 -14.16 -2.47 15.01
N ALA A 153 -14.48 -1.18 15.19
CA ALA A 153 -15.57 -0.50 14.49
C ALA A 153 -15.30 -0.27 12.98
N LYS A 154 -14.06 -0.42 12.50
CA LYS A 154 -13.74 -0.24 11.09
C LYS A 154 -14.24 -1.40 10.24
N GLY A 155 -14.92 -1.09 9.11
CA GLY A 155 -15.42 -2.09 8.16
C GLY A 155 -14.33 -3.03 7.65
N GLN A 156 -13.12 -2.52 7.40
CA GLN A 156 -11.99 -3.32 6.93
C GLN A 156 -11.58 -4.43 7.93
N VAL A 157 -11.79 -4.25 9.23
CA VAL A 157 -11.57 -5.30 10.24
C VAL A 157 -12.53 -6.47 10.01
N GLN A 158 -13.79 -6.19 9.63
CA GLN A 158 -14.76 -7.24 9.29
C GLN A 158 -14.38 -7.98 8.00
N GLU A 159 -13.90 -7.27 7.00
CA GLU A 159 -13.37 -7.85 5.76
C GLU A 159 -12.22 -8.82 6.05
N ALA A 160 -11.24 -8.39 6.86
CA ALA A 160 -10.09 -9.20 7.25
C ALA A 160 -10.49 -10.45 8.06
N ARG A 161 -11.47 -10.34 8.98
CA ARG A 161 -12.01 -11.49 9.73
C ARG A 161 -12.60 -12.56 8.80
N ARG A 162 -13.40 -12.15 7.80
CA ARG A 162 -13.99 -13.06 6.80
C ARG A 162 -12.92 -13.73 5.95
N THR A 163 -11.93 -12.97 5.51
CA THR A 163 -10.80 -13.49 4.73
C THR A 163 -10.01 -14.53 5.51
N ALA A 164 -9.67 -14.26 6.76
CA ALA A 164 -8.95 -15.20 7.61
C ALA A 164 -9.70 -16.53 7.77
N ARG A 165 -11.03 -16.47 7.88
CA ARG A 165 -11.86 -17.68 7.96
C ARG A 165 -11.97 -18.39 6.61
N LYS A 166 -12.13 -17.66 5.50
CA LYS A 166 -12.19 -18.21 4.15
C LYS A 166 -10.96 -19.07 3.83
N TYR A 167 -9.78 -18.57 4.16
CA TYR A 167 -8.50 -19.23 3.90
C TYR A 167 -8.01 -20.11 5.05
N ASN A 168 -8.84 -20.27 6.08
CA ASN A 168 -8.50 -20.99 7.30
C ASN A 168 -7.08 -20.66 7.78
N LEU A 169 -6.83 -19.37 8.06
CA LEU A 169 -5.53 -18.90 8.52
C LEU A 169 -5.28 -19.32 9.97
N ASP A 170 -5.07 -20.61 10.18
CA ASP A 170 -4.76 -21.22 11.48
C ASP A 170 -3.40 -20.76 12.04
N ASN A 171 -2.59 -20.13 11.22
CA ASN A 171 -1.35 -19.44 11.56
C ASN A 171 -1.55 -17.94 11.88
N LEU A 172 -2.78 -17.50 12.17
CA LEU A 172 -3.10 -16.12 12.54
C LEU A 172 -3.78 -16.06 13.91
N THR A 173 -3.18 -15.33 14.83
CA THR A 173 -3.73 -15.03 16.16
C THR A 173 -3.87 -13.52 16.34
N VAL A 174 -5.02 -13.08 16.81
CA VAL A 174 -5.29 -11.67 17.16
C VAL A 174 -5.37 -11.55 18.68
N LEU A 175 -4.68 -10.56 19.25
CA LEU A 175 -4.83 -10.14 20.63
C LEU A 175 -5.54 -8.78 20.61
N VAL A 176 -6.74 -8.72 21.16
CA VAL A 176 -7.51 -7.48 21.29
C VAL A 176 -7.26 -6.89 22.67
N ASP A 177 -6.61 -5.72 22.73
CA ASP A 177 -6.50 -4.90 23.92
C ASP A 177 -7.86 -4.26 24.19
N TYR A 178 -8.66 -4.92 25.04
CA TYR A 178 -10.03 -4.54 25.34
C TYR A 178 -10.09 -3.75 26.66
N ASN A 179 -9.86 -2.45 26.56
CA ASN A 179 -9.84 -1.53 27.72
C ASN A 179 -11.06 -0.60 27.79
N ASP A 180 -11.99 -0.68 26.85
CA ASP A 180 -13.23 0.11 26.72
C ASP A 180 -13.01 1.64 26.68
N ILE A 181 -11.79 2.12 26.35
CA ILE A 181 -11.48 3.55 26.31
C ILE A 181 -10.99 3.99 24.94
N GLN A 182 -11.66 4.99 24.38
CA GLN A 182 -11.24 5.75 23.19
C GLN A 182 -10.92 7.20 23.61
N ILE A 183 -10.36 7.98 22.68
CA ILE A 183 -10.00 9.38 22.94
C ILE A 183 -11.21 10.24 23.34
N SER A 184 -12.41 9.88 22.90
CA SER A 184 -13.66 10.62 23.16
C SER A 184 -14.46 10.09 24.37
N GLY A 185 -13.99 9.02 25.03
CA GLY A 185 -14.68 8.40 26.15
C GLY A 185 -14.72 6.88 26.07
N HIS A 186 -15.66 6.28 26.78
CA HIS A 186 -15.83 4.83 26.75
C HIS A 186 -16.30 4.33 25.37
N ALA A 187 -15.74 3.19 24.92
CA ALA A 187 -16.01 2.66 23.58
C ALA A 187 -17.51 2.35 23.38
N HIS A 188 -18.19 1.87 24.41
CA HIS A 188 -19.64 1.62 24.37
C HIS A 188 -20.49 2.88 24.19
N ASP A 189 -20.01 4.06 24.61
CA ASP A 189 -20.69 5.36 24.41
C ASP A 189 -20.36 5.98 23.06
N VAL A 190 -19.10 5.79 22.58
CA VAL A 190 -18.63 6.35 21.31
C VAL A 190 -19.15 5.56 20.13
N MET A 191 -18.90 4.26 20.11
CA MET A 191 -19.38 3.30 19.11
C MET A 191 -19.33 1.87 19.68
N TYR A 192 -20.48 1.36 20.06
CA TYR A 192 -20.57 -0.01 20.55
C TYR A 192 -20.27 -1.04 19.47
N VAL A 193 -19.41 -2.00 19.78
CA VAL A 193 -19.13 -3.17 18.96
C VAL A 193 -19.11 -4.41 19.86
N ASP A 194 -19.94 -5.39 19.54
CA ASP A 194 -19.82 -6.73 20.16
C ASP A 194 -18.63 -7.48 19.52
N ILE A 195 -17.42 -7.14 19.97
CA ILE A 195 -16.17 -7.66 19.41
C ILE A 195 -16.15 -9.19 19.45
N LYS A 196 -16.51 -9.78 20.59
CA LYS A 196 -16.60 -11.23 20.76
C LYS A 196 -17.59 -11.85 19.78
N GLY A 197 -18.82 -11.32 19.73
CA GLY A 197 -19.87 -11.81 18.84
C GLY A 197 -19.48 -11.70 17.37
N GLU A 198 -18.81 -10.63 16.95
CA GLU A 198 -18.39 -10.44 15.57
C GLU A 198 -17.27 -11.42 15.15
N PHE A 199 -16.26 -11.69 15.98
CA PHE A 199 -15.25 -12.71 15.70
C PHE A 199 -15.88 -14.11 15.71
N GLN A 200 -16.81 -14.38 16.65
CA GLN A 200 -17.50 -15.65 16.75
C GLN A 200 -18.41 -15.90 15.52
N ALA A 201 -19.16 -14.89 15.08
CA ALA A 201 -19.98 -14.95 13.87
C ALA A 201 -19.14 -15.16 12.60
N ALA A 202 -17.93 -14.62 12.56
CA ALA A 202 -16.97 -14.87 11.49
C ALA A 202 -16.33 -16.29 11.56
N GLY A 203 -16.62 -17.10 12.58
CA GLY A 203 -16.14 -18.48 12.73
C GLY A 203 -14.72 -18.62 13.28
N TRP A 204 -14.25 -17.62 14.00
CA TRP A 204 -12.98 -17.66 14.73
C TRP A 204 -13.13 -18.40 16.06
N ASN A 205 -12.03 -18.97 16.58
CA ASN A 205 -11.95 -19.38 17.96
C ASN A 205 -11.76 -18.16 18.86
N ILE A 206 -12.35 -18.22 20.07
CA ILE A 206 -12.32 -17.11 21.03
C ILE A 206 -11.75 -17.59 22.35
N ILE A 207 -10.81 -16.82 22.88
CA ILE A 207 -10.25 -17.01 24.23
C ILE A 207 -10.36 -15.66 24.95
N GLU A 208 -11.04 -15.62 26.09
CA GLU A 208 -11.12 -14.43 26.95
C GLU A 208 -10.16 -14.56 28.11
N ILE A 209 -9.39 -13.52 28.40
CA ILE A 209 -8.37 -13.52 29.46
C ILE A 209 -8.35 -12.19 30.21
N ASN A 210 -7.73 -12.22 31.40
CA ASN A 210 -7.20 -11.01 32.03
C ASN A 210 -5.91 -10.62 31.29
N GLY A 211 -5.92 -9.48 30.58
CA GLY A 211 -4.81 -8.98 29.78
C GLY A 211 -3.59 -8.50 30.58
N HIS A 212 -3.69 -8.50 31.93
CA HIS A 212 -2.58 -8.19 32.85
C HIS A 212 -2.01 -9.42 33.55
N ASP A 213 -2.47 -10.63 33.19
CA ASP A 213 -2.02 -11.89 33.76
C ASP A 213 -1.13 -12.64 32.74
N HIS A 214 0.17 -12.61 32.95
CA HIS A 214 1.13 -13.25 32.05
C HIS A 214 0.91 -14.76 31.89
N GLU A 215 0.43 -15.47 32.93
CA GLU A 215 0.14 -16.91 32.84
C GLU A 215 -1.03 -17.17 31.89
N GLN A 216 -2.11 -16.37 32.01
CA GLN A 216 -3.26 -16.48 31.12
C GLN A 216 -2.90 -16.09 29.67
N ILE A 217 -2.10 -15.03 29.48
CA ILE A 217 -1.65 -14.60 28.15
C ILE A 217 -0.83 -15.72 27.48
N LEU A 218 0.16 -16.28 28.15
CA LEU A 218 1.01 -17.35 27.61
C LEU A 218 0.23 -18.64 27.34
N ALA A 219 -0.73 -18.98 28.22
CA ALA A 219 -1.61 -20.13 28.01
C ALA A 219 -2.50 -19.94 26.78
N ALA A 220 -3.10 -18.76 26.61
CA ALA A 220 -3.93 -18.41 25.45
C ALA A 220 -3.13 -18.44 24.15
N LEU A 221 -1.93 -17.85 24.12
CA LEU A 221 -1.02 -17.89 22.95
C LEU A 221 -0.65 -19.32 22.57
N LYS A 222 -0.38 -20.19 23.56
CA LYS A 222 -0.07 -21.60 23.32
C LYS A 222 -1.26 -22.36 22.73
N ILE A 223 -2.47 -22.11 23.22
CA ILE A 223 -3.69 -22.70 22.68
C ILE A 223 -3.89 -22.19 21.24
N ALA A 224 -3.88 -20.88 21.03
CA ALA A 224 -4.13 -20.25 19.74
C ALA A 224 -3.18 -20.75 18.64
N ARG A 225 -1.88 -20.94 18.95
CA ARG A 225 -0.89 -21.45 17.98
C ARG A 225 -1.21 -22.85 17.47
N ASN A 226 -1.98 -23.64 18.20
CA ASN A 226 -2.24 -25.07 17.90
C ASN A 226 -3.71 -25.37 17.59
N ASP A 227 -4.55 -24.35 17.45
CA ASP A 227 -6.03 -24.51 17.45
C ASP A 227 -6.61 -24.90 16.07
N GLY A 228 -5.80 -24.89 15.00
CA GLY A 228 -6.24 -25.26 13.64
C GLY A 228 -7.24 -24.29 12.99
N LYS A 229 -7.51 -23.13 13.61
CA LYS A 229 -8.35 -22.04 13.10
C LYS A 229 -7.76 -20.69 13.51
N PRO A 230 -8.10 -19.60 12.79
CA PRO A 230 -7.76 -18.27 13.28
C PRO A 230 -8.40 -18.04 14.65
N THR A 231 -7.62 -17.50 15.59
CA THR A 231 -8.02 -17.33 16.99
C THR A 231 -7.94 -15.88 17.42
N ALA A 232 -8.98 -15.38 18.08
CA ALA A 232 -9.00 -14.08 18.74
C ALA A 232 -8.93 -14.24 20.26
N ILE A 233 -7.90 -13.64 20.85
CA ILE A 233 -7.72 -13.53 22.29
C ILE A 233 -8.26 -12.14 22.69
N ILE A 234 -9.41 -12.12 23.39
CA ILE A 234 -9.99 -10.90 23.95
C ILE A 234 -9.38 -10.69 25.32
N ALA A 235 -8.46 -9.73 25.41
CA ALA A 235 -7.71 -9.45 26.62
C ALA A 235 -8.31 -8.23 27.34
N HIS A 236 -9.00 -8.47 28.45
CA HIS A 236 -9.55 -7.39 29.29
C HIS A 236 -8.40 -6.68 30.01
N THR A 237 -8.23 -5.40 29.72
CA THR A 237 -7.14 -4.57 30.21
C THR A 237 -7.67 -3.27 30.84
N ILE A 238 -6.76 -2.51 31.43
CA ILE A 238 -7.05 -1.22 32.04
C ILE A 238 -6.10 -0.19 31.46
N ILE A 239 -6.65 0.90 30.88
CA ILE A 239 -5.85 2.02 30.42
C ILE A 239 -5.06 2.63 31.60
N GLY A 240 -3.79 2.99 31.39
CA GLY A 240 -2.97 3.59 32.46
C GLY A 240 -2.56 2.64 33.57
N LYS A 241 -2.64 1.33 33.36
CA LYS A 241 -2.38 0.28 34.37
C LYS A 241 -1.08 0.43 35.11
N GLY A 242 -1.16 0.41 36.45
CA GLY A 242 -0.02 0.49 37.38
C GLY A 242 0.20 1.89 37.99
N VAL A 243 -0.61 2.89 37.60
CA VAL A 243 -0.58 4.24 38.16
C VAL A 243 -1.99 4.67 38.53
N ASP A 244 -2.28 4.82 39.81
CA ASP A 244 -3.63 5.01 40.39
C ASP A 244 -4.42 6.16 39.78
N PHE A 245 -3.76 7.28 39.54
CA PHE A 245 -4.41 8.48 38.97
C PHE A 245 -4.58 8.41 37.44
N MET A 246 -4.02 7.40 36.78
CA MET A 246 -4.16 7.17 35.34
C MET A 246 -5.12 6.00 35.01
N GLU A 247 -5.28 5.03 35.92
CA GLU A 247 -6.12 3.86 35.69
C GLU A 247 -7.56 4.28 35.38
N ASP A 248 -8.09 3.72 34.27
CA ASP A 248 -9.49 3.95 33.82
C ASP A 248 -9.85 5.42 33.61
N LYS A 249 -8.88 6.23 33.12
CA LYS A 249 -9.06 7.66 32.85
C LYS A 249 -8.84 7.97 31.36
N PRO A 250 -9.90 8.31 30.59
CA PRO A 250 -9.80 8.68 29.17
C PRO A 250 -8.82 9.84 28.91
N ASP A 251 -8.68 10.77 29.84
CA ASP A 251 -7.77 11.92 29.73
C ASP A 251 -6.33 11.49 29.44
N TYR A 252 -5.90 10.35 29.98
CA TYR A 252 -4.53 9.83 29.77
C TYR A 252 -4.38 8.99 28.50
N HIS A 253 -5.41 8.87 27.69
CA HIS A 253 -5.29 8.19 26.39
C HIS A 253 -4.15 8.79 25.56
N GLY A 254 -4.10 10.12 25.41
CA GLY A 254 -3.09 10.82 24.61
C GLY A 254 -2.36 11.97 25.32
N LYS A 255 -2.48 12.07 26.65
CA LYS A 255 -1.85 13.12 27.46
C LYS A 255 -0.58 12.61 28.14
N PRO A 256 0.61 13.15 27.80
CA PRO A 256 1.85 12.86 28.54
C PRO A 256 1.78 13.45 29.97
N LEU A 257 2.55 12.86 30.86
CA LEU A 257 2.69 13.38 32.23
C LEU A 257 3.62 14.59 32.25
N ASN A 258 3.36 15.56 33.18
CA ASN A 258 4.35 16.55 33.55
C ASN A 258 5.39 15.93 34.51
N LYS A 259 6.44 16.69 34.90
CA LYS A 259 7.53 16.18 35.76
C LYS A 259 7.06 15.75 37.16
N GLU A 260 6.08 16.46 37.75
CA GLU A 260 5.54 16.13 39.06
C GLU A 260 4.66 14.86 38.99
N GLU A 261 3.79 14.77 37.98
CA GLU A 261 2.98 13.57 37.72
C GLU A 261 3.91 12.36 37.44
N LEU A 262 4.97 12.55 36.63
CA LEU A 262 5.95 11.52 36.34
C LEU A 262 6.65 11.03 37.62
N ALA A 263 7.12 11.94 38.49
CA ALA A 263 7.79 11.54 39.71
C ALA A 263 6.89 10.67 40.61
N ARG A 264 5.62 11.04 40.75
CA ARG A 264 4.62 10.24 41.49
C ARG A 264 4.37 8.87 40.85
N ALA A 265 4.24 8.84 39.53
CA ALA A 265 4.00 7.59 38.82
C ALA A 265 5.18 6.62 38.91
N LEU A 266 6.43 7.13 38.80
CA LEU A 266 7.64 6.32 38.95
C LEU A 266 7.84 5.81 40.37
N GLU A 267 7.46 6.59 41.38
CA GLU A 267 7.44 6.16 42.80
C GLU A 267 6.48 4.98 42.99
N GLN A 268 5.25 5.05 42.47
CA GLN A 268 4.27 3.94 42.51
C GLN A 268 4.78 2.70 41.82
N LEU A 269 5.49 2.88 40.70
CA LEU A 269 6.10 1.77 39.94
C LEU A 269 7.40 1.27 40.56
N ASN A 270 7.91 1.88 41.64
CA ASN A 270 9.22 1.62 42.22
C ASN A 270 10.35 1.65 41.18
N ILE A 271 10.41 2.74 40.39
CA ILE A 271 11.38 2.97 39.30
C ILE A 271 12.12 4.27 39.56
N GLU A 272 13.43 4.26 39.34
CA GLU A 272 14.29 5.43 39.46
C GLU A 272 13.83 6.56 38.49
N ASN A 273 13.78 7.79 38.96
CA ASN A 273 13.50 8.95 38.14
C ASN A 273 14.79 9.58 37.60
N ASP A 274 15.25 9.10 36.46
CA ASP A 274 16.44 9.62 35.75
C ASP A 274 16.05 10.43 34.47
N VAL A 275 14.85 11.00 34.42
CA VAL A 275 14.29 11.66 33.24
C VAL A 275 15.14 12.84 32.74
N ASP A 276 15.79 13.59 33.64
CA ASP A 276 16.65 14.72 33.27
C ASP A 276 17.86 14.32 32.43
N LYS A 277 18.35 13.08 32.59
CA LYS A 277 19.37 12.48 31.71
C LYS A 277 18.88 12.46 30.26
N TYR A 278 17.68 11.96 30.03
CA TYR A 278 17.13 11.81 28.66
C TYR A 278 16.69 13.12 28.06
N MET A 279 16.25 14.10 28.86
CA MET A 279 16.01 15.47 28.41
C MET A 279 17.30 16.09 27.88
N LYS A 280 18.40 15.97 28.64
CA LYS A 280 19.71 16.47 28.19
C LYS A 280 20.18 15.77 26.92
N MET A 281 20.08 14.45 26.84
CA MET A 281 20.43 13.70 25.63
C MET A 281 19.59 14.15 24.43
N ARG A 282 18.31 14.43 24.63
CA ARG A 282 17.41 14.92 23.57
C ARG A 282 17.82 16.31 23.06
N ASP A 283 18.24 17.21 23.94
CA ASP A 283 18.72 18.55 23.58
C ASP A 283 20.00 18.51 22.74
N GLU A 284 20.78 17.43 22.84
CA GLU A 284 22.01 17.19 22.08
C GLU A 284 21.75 16.52 20.71
N LEU A 285 20.51 16.09 20.40
CA LEU A 285 20.18 15.44 19.13
C LEU A 285 20.28 16.41 17.95
N PRO A 286 20.69 15.94 16.75
CA PRO A 286 20.80 16.80 15.56
C PRO A 286 19.47 17.40 15.12
N THR A 287 19.49 18.63 14.59
CA THR A 287 18.30 19.32 14.04
C THR A 287 18.05 19.00 12.57
N ARG A 288 18.22 17.75 12.17
CA ARG A 288 17.96 17.26 10.82
C ARG A 288 17.06 16.04 10.85
N PRO A 289 16.30 15.74 9.78
CA PRO A 289 15.55 14.47 9.70
C PRO A 289 16.49 13.28 9.75
N HIS A 290 16.02 12.17 10.33
CA HIS A 290 16.70 10.88 10.22
C HIS A 290 16.64 10.35 8.79
N ASP A 291 17.54 9.44 8.45
CA ASP A 291 17.48 8.74 7.18
C ASP A 291 16.28 7.80 7.13
N LYS A 292 15.59 7.77 5.99
CA LYS A 292 14.41 6.90 5.82
C LYS A 292 14.80 5.44 5.93
N LEU A 293 14.16 4.73 6.85
CA LEU A 293 14.26 3.29 6.93
C LEU A 293 13.59 2.66 5.70
N LYS A 294 14.35 1.91 4.92
CA LYS A 294 13.84 1.16 3.77
C LYS A 294 14.22 -0.29 3.92
N ARG A 295 13.23 -1.16 3.87
CA ARG A 295 13.44 -2.60 3.82
C ARG A 295 13.07 -3.09 2.42
N SER A 296 14.03 -3.69 1.73
CA SER A 296 13.86 -4.31 0.42
C SER A 296 14.50 -5.69 0.40
N TYR A 297 14.17 -6.50 -0.58
CA TYR A 297 14.78 -7.79 -0.83
C TYR A 297 15.09 -7.93 -2.32
N LYS A 298 15.98 -8.85 -2.66
CA LYS A 298 16.29 -9.15 -4.07
C LYS A 298 15.15 -9.95 -4.68
N ILE A 299 14.64 -9.47 -5.82
CA ILE A 299 13.67 -10.22 -6.61
C ILE A 299 14.42 -11.06 -7.64
N GLU A 300 14.09 -12.34 -7.68
CA GLU A 300 14.58 -13.27 -8.70
C GLU A 300 13.37 -13.81 -9.45
N ILE A 301 13.17 -13.35 -10.69
CA ILE A 301 12.03 -13.67 -11.54
C ILE A 301 12.51 -14.07 -12.94
N ASN A 302 12.07 -15.23 -13.37
CA ASN A 302 12.12 -15.61 -14.79
C ASN A 302 10.96 -14.91 -15.50
N THR A 303 11.28 -13.90 -16.31
CA THR A 303 10.25 -13.13 -17.03
C THR A 303 9.67 -13.88 -18.25
N GLY A 304 10.28 -14.98 -18.69
CA GLY A 304 9.88 -15.68 -19.91
C GLY A 304 10.01 -14.82 -21.17
N THR A 305 9.43 -15.30 -22.26
CA THR A 305 9.40 -14.59 -23.55
C THR A 305 8.11 -13.77 -23.67
N PRO A 306 8.18 -12.46 -24.00
CA PRO A 306 6.99 -11.66 -24.26
C PRO A 306 6.14 -12.22 -25.41
N ARG A 307 4.82 -12.16 -25.26
CA ARG A 307 3.90 -12.49 -26.35
C ARG A 307 3.82 -11.35 -27.34
N ILE A 308 3.66 -11.67 -28.63
CA ILE A 308 3.44 -10.68 -29.69
C ILE A 308 2.01 -10.85 -30.21
N TYR A 309 1.31 -9.74 -30.26
CA TYR A 309 -0.07 -9.62 -30.73
C TYR A 309 -0.03 -8.89 -32.08
N ASP A 310 -0.52 -9.54 -33.13
CA ASP A 310 -0.60 -9.03 -34.50
C ASP A 310 -2.01 -8.58 -34.90
N LYS A 311 -3.00 -8.89 -34.05
CA LYS A 311 -4.42 -8.56 -34.21
C LYS A 311 -4.94 -7.71 -33.06
N ALA A 312 -6.02 -6.99 -33.32
CA ALA A 312 -6.73 -6.20 -32.32
C ALA A 312 -7.05 -7.03 -31.07
N THR A 313 -6.46 -6.66 -29.94
CA THR A 313 -6.58 -7.34 -28.65
C THR A 313 -6.76 -6.31 -27.56
N ASP A 314 -7.51 -6.62 -26.51
CA ASP A 314 -7.61 -5.72 -25.36
C ASP A 314 -6.36 -5.83 -24.46
N ASN A 315 -5.92 -4.70 -23.92
CA ASN A 315 -4.74 -4.64 -23.06
C ASN A 315 -4.90 -5.50 -21.80
N ARG A 316 -6.14 -5.69 -21.30
CA ARG A 316 -6.45 -6.57 -20.16
C ARG A 316 -6.08 -8.02 -20.45
N SER A 317 -6.38 -8.50 -21.66
CA SER A 317 -6.00 -9.87 -22.07
C SER A 317 -4.49 -10.05 -22.16
N ALA A 318 -3.75 -9.04 -22.63
CA ALA A 318 -2.29 -9.08 -22.63
C ALA A 318 -1.73 -9.09 -21.20
N LEU A 319 -2.28 -8.25 -20.33
CA LEU A 319 -1.97 -8.17 -18.90
C LEU A 319 -2.19 -9.53 -18.21
N GLY A 320 -3.40 -10.09 -18.30
CA GLY A 320 -3.75 -11.35 -17.63
C GLY A 320 -2.92 -12.54 -18.12
N ARG A 321 -2.62 -12.62 -19.45
CA ARG A 321 -1.75 -13.66 -20.01
C ARG A 321 -0.31 -13.53 -19.52
N ALA A 322 0.23 -12.31 -19.46
CA ALA A 322 1.58 -12.08 -18.95
C ALA A 322 1.70 -12.47 -17.46
N ILE A 323 0.69 -12.18 -16.63
CA ILE A 323 0.66 -12.61 -15.22
C ILE A 323 0.58 -14.15 -15.12
N ALA A 324 -0.24 -14.80 -15.95
CA ALA A 324 -0.34 -16.26 -15.98
C ALA A 324 0.99 -16.91 -16.35
N ASP A 325 1.66 -16.42 -17.42
CA ASP A 325 3.00 -16.88 -17.81
C ASP A 325 4.01 -16.74 -16.67
N LEU A 326 4.02 -15.56 -16.02
CA LEU A 326 4.93 -15.28 -14.91
C LEU A 326 4.71 -16.22 -13.72
N ALA A 327 3.46 -16.47 -13.34
CA ALA A 327 3.12 -17.36 -12.22
C ALA A 327 3.40 -18.84 -12.56
N THR A 328 3.36 -19.23 -13.83
CA THR A 328 3.74 -20.57 -14.27
C THR A 328 5.25 -20.78 -14.18
N LEU A 329 6.02 -19.73 -14.41
CA LEU A 329 7.49 -19.77 -14.36
C LEU A 329 8.05 -19.53 -12.95
N ASN A 330 7.25 -18.97 -12.02
CA ASN A 330 7.73 -18.52 -10.72
C ASN A 330 6.69 -18.77 -9.62
N ASP A 331 7.02 -19.55 -8.63
CA ASP A 331 6.14 -19.88 -7.50
C ASP A 331 5.86 -18.71 -6.56
N ASN A 332 6.66 -17.64 -6.60
CA ASN A 332 6.50 -16.45 -5.78
C ASN A 332 5.63 -15.35 -6.43
N VAL A 333 5.09 -15.59 -7.63
CA VAL A 333 4.15 -14.67 -8.30
C VAL A 333 2.72 -15.05 -7.92
N VAL A 334 1.95 -14.07 -7.44
CA VAL A 334 0.55 -14.23 -7.02
C VAL A 334 -0.29 -13.05 -7.48
N ALA A 335 -1.59 -13.28 -7.65
CA ALA A 335 -2.55 -12.21 -7.92
C ALA A 335 -3.67 -12.19 -6.89
N VAL A 336 -4.17 -11.00 -6.57
CA VAL A 336 -5.30 -10.75 -5.66
C VAL A 336 -6.44 -10.14 -6.47
N ASP A 337 -7.66 -10.61 -6.24
CA ASP A 337 -8.87 -10.25 -6.95
C ASP A 337 -10.04 -9.99 -5.99
N CYS A 338 -10.98 -9.13 -6.41
CA CYS A 338 -12.18 -8.74 -5.66
C CYS A 338 -13.46 -9.05 -6.46
N ASP A 339 -13.70 -10.35 -6.79
CA ASP A 339 -14.86 -10.82 -7.56
C ASP A 339 -14.91 -10.29 -9.01
N LEU A 340 -13.77 -9.84 -9.54
CA LEU A 340 -13.65 -9.26 -10.89
C LEU A 340 -12.83 -10.11 -11.86
N LYS A 341 -12.45 -11.32 -11.47
CA LYS A 341 -11.50 -12.21 -12.18
C LYS A 341 -11.67 -12.27 -13.70
N GLY A 342 -12.89 -12.44 -14.18
CA GLY A 342 -13.18 -12.46 -15.62
C GLY A 342 -13.01 -11.11 -16.31
N SER A 343 -13.35 -10.02 -15.62
CA SER A 343 -13.26 -8.65 -16.13
C SER A 343 -11.83 -8.13 -16.20
N VAL A 344 -11.02 -8.41 -15.18
CA VAL A 344 -9.59 -8.05 -15.12
C VAL A 344 -8.68 -9.08 -15.80
N LYS A 345 -9.27 -10.16 -16.35
CA LYS A 345 -8.58 -11.24 -17.11
C LYS A 345 -7.62 -12.10 -16.27
N LEU A 346 -7.83 -12.22 -14.99
CA LEU A 346 -7.16 -13.21 -14.15
C LEU A 346 -7.69 -14.64 -14.37
N ASP A 347 -8.75 -14.83 -15.16
CA ASP A 347 -9.24 -16.15 -15.58
C ASP A 347 -8.17 -16.93 -16.38
N PHE A 348 -7.21 -16.28 -17.01
CA PHE A 348 -6.05 -16.95 -17.61
C PHE A 348 -5.16 -17.59 -16.55
N LEU A 349 -4.86 -16.85 -15.47
CA LEU A 349 -4.08 -17.37 -14.35
C LEU A 349 -4.84 -18.49 -13.62
N ASP A 350 -6.14 -18.34 -13.42
CA ASP A 350 -6.99 -19.34 -12.74
C ASP A 350 -6.94 -20.70 -13.45
N LYS A 351 -6.94 -20.72 -14.78
CA LYS A 351 -6.85 -21.93 -15.57
C LYS A 351 -5.49 -22.64 -15.48
N GLU A 352 -4.41 -21.87 -15.37
CA GLU A 352 -3.04 -22.40 -15.38
C GLU A 352 -2.49 -22.63 -13.97
N ARG A 353 -2.74 -21.70 -13.05
CA ARG A 353 -2.23 -21.68 -11.67
C ARG A 353 -3.25 -21.05 -10.72
N GLY A 354 -4.43 -21.66 -10.61
CA GLY A 354 -5.48 -21.21 -9.68
C GLY A 354 -5.01 -21.15 -8.21
N ASP A 355 -3.98 -21.94 -7.87
CA ASP A 355 -3.31 -21.90 -6.57
C ASP A 355 -2.54 -20.58 -6.30
N ARG A 356 -2.41 -19.72 -7.30
CA ARG A 356 -1.74 -18.41 -7.22
C ARG A 356 -2.70 -17.23 -7.25
N ILE A 357 -4.01 -17.48 -7.19
CA ILE A 357 -5.03 -16.43 -7.02
C ILE A 357 -5.52 -16.40 -5.58
N VAL A 358 -5.54 -15.21 -5.02
CA VAL A 358 -6.17 -14.90 -3.74
C VAL A 358 -7.44 -14.12 -4.04
N GLU A 359 -8.56 -14.83 -4.12
CA GLU A 359 -9.88 -14.25 -4.33
C GLU A 359 -10.46 -13.76 -2.99
N LEU A 360 -10.81 -12.49 -2.88
CA LEU A 360 -11.29 -11.90 -1.62
C LEU A 360 -12.77 -11.52 -1.63
N GLY A 361 -13.43 -11.54 -2.82
CA GLY A 361 -14.76 -10.97 -2.98
C GLY A 361 -14.71 -9.44 -2.90
N VAL A 362 -15.85 -8.80 -2.81
CA VAL A 362 -15.96 -7.33 -2.77
C VAL A 362 -15.43 -6.80 -1.44
N GLN A 363 -14.11 -6.61 -1.34
CA GLN A 363 -13.36 -6.22 -0.14
C GLN A 363 -12.07 -5.45 -0.51
N GLU A 364 -12.16 -4.42 -1.32
CA GLU A 364 -11.03 -3.73 -1.96
C GLU A 364 -10.05 -3.13 -0.94
N HIS A 365 -10.55 -2.55 0.16
CA HIS A 365 -9.71 -2.01 1.23
C HIS A 365 -8.82 -3.10 1.87
N ASN A 366 -9.43 -4.24 2.17
CA ASN A 366 -8.72 -5.40 2.71
C ASN A 366 -7.73 -5.96 1.69
N ALA A 367 -8.14 -6.09 0.42
CA ALA A 367 -7.34 -6.61 -0.67
C ALA A 367 -6.08 -5.78 -0.92
N ALA A 368 -6.20 -4.45 -0.94
CA ALA A 368 -5.07 -3.55 -1.12
C ALA A 368 -4.03 -3.67 0.01
N THR A 369 -4.49 -3.83 1.27
CA THR A 369 -3.58 -4.01 2.41
C THR A 369 -2.97 -5.40 2.44
N ILE A 370 -3.76 -6.47 2.21
CA ILE A 370 -3.28 -7.85 2.10
C ILE A 370 -2.19 -7.96 1.02
N SER A 371 -2.47 -7.41 -0.17
CA SER A 371 -1.53 -7.43 -1.29
C SER A 371 -0.20 -6.74 -0.95
N GLY A 372 -0.26 -5.62 -0.26
CA GLY A 372 0.92 -4.92 0.24
C GLY A 372 1.72 -5.77 1.23
N ALA A 373 1.06 -6.39 2.21
CA ALA A 373 1.71 -7.23 3.21
C ALA A 373 2.32 -8.50 2.61
N MET A 374 1.60 -9.18 1.70
CA MET A 374 2.12 -10.32 0.94
C MET A 374 3.39 -9.94 0.15
N SER A 375 3.35 -8.78 -0.50
CA SER A 375 4.50 -8.27 -1.27
C SER A 375 5.67 -7.87 -0.37
N ALA A 376 5.41 -7.41 0.86
CA ALA A 376 6.44 -7.09 1.84
C ALA A 376 7.13 -8.33 2.42
N ASP A 377 6.50 -9.50 2.30
CA ASP A 377 6.98 -10.80 2.81
C ASP A 377 7.58 -11.70 1.71
N GLY A 378 7.99 -11.13 0.58
CA GLY A 378 8.78 -11.82 -0.44
C GLY A 378 8.01 -12.32 -1.66
N LEU A 379 6.70 -12.07 -1.77
CA LEU A 379 5.94 -12.39 -2.96
C LEU A 379 5.95 -11.22 -3.96
N VAL A 380 5.89 -11.53 -5.24
CA VAL A 380 5.57 -10.56 -6.30
C VAL A 380 4.06 -10.58 -6.46
N THR A 381 3.41 -9.60 -5.84
CA THR A 381 1.95 -9.57 -5.73
C THR A 381 1.35 -8.58 -6.71
N PHE A 382 0.46 -9.09 -7.56
CA PHE A 382 -0.38 -8.28 -8.44
C PHE A 382 -1.76 -8.09 -7.78
N PHE A 383 -2.15 -6.85 -7.50
CA PHE A 383 -3.50 -6.50 -7.09
C PHE A 383 -4.26 -6.03 -8.32
N ALA A 384 -5.25 -6.81 -8.76
CA ALA A 384 -6.01 -6.54 -9.97
C ALA A 384 -7.43 -6.07 -9.64
N ASP A 385 -7.82 -4.92 -10.19
CA ASP A 385 -9.12 -4.32 -9.95
C ASP A 385 -9.51 -3.35 -11.09
N PHE A 386 -10.69 -2.71 -11.00
CA PHE A 386 -11.01 -1.56 -11.81
C PHE A 386 -10.31 -0.30 -11.30
N GLY A 387 -10.04 0.67 -12.18
CA GLY A 387 -9.32 1.89 -11.82
C GLY A 387 -9.95 2.66 -10.66
N VAL A 388 -11.27 2.80 -10.66
CA VAL A 388 -12.01 3.50 -9.60
C VAL A 388 -11.87 2.79 -8.25
N PHE A 389 -11.97 1.46 -8.21
CA PHE A 389 -11.93 0.70 -6.95
C PHE A 389 -10.49 0.43 -6.52
N GLY A 390 -9.64 -0.03 -7.43
CA GLY A 390 -8.24 -0.34 -7.14
C GLY A 390 -7.33 0.87 -6.87
N ILE A 391 -7.78 2.10 -7.16
CA ILE A 391 -7.01 3.33 -6.94
C ILE A 391 -7.78 4.30 -6.03
N ASP A 392 -8.97 4.76 -6.45
CA ASP A 392 -9.64 5.87 -5.75
C ASP A 392 -10.20 5.42 -4.41
N GLU A 393 -10.90 4.27 -4.35
CA GLU A 393 -11.47 3.73 -3.12
C GLU A 393 -10.37 3.30 -2.13
N THR A 394 -9.29 2.69 -2.62
CA THR A 394 -8.19 2.16 -1.80
C THR A 394 -7.04 3.14 -1.57
N PHE A 395 -7.28 4.43 -1.79
CA PHE A 395 -6.24 5.46 -1.75
C PHE A 395 -5.41 5.46 -0.47
N ASN A 396 -6.05 5.33 0.70
CA ASN A 396 -5.36 5.36 1.99
C ASN A 396 -4.55 4.07 2.25
N GLN A 397 -5.02 2.92 1.79
CA GLN A 397 -4.30 1.65 1.89
C GLN A 397 -3.00 1.70 1.07
N HIS A 398 -3.07 2.27 -0.14
CA HIS A 398 -1.87 2.43 -0.97
C HIS A 398 -0.90 3.49 -0.44
N ARG A 399 -1.41 4.55 0.21
CA ARG A 399 -0.54 5.46 0.97
C ARG A 399 0.25 4.69 2.03
N LEU A 400 -0.38 3.78 2.77
CA LEU A 400 0.31 2.96 3.77
C LEU A 400 1.27 1.96 3.12
N ASN A 401 0.92 1.37 1.97
CA ASN A 401 1.83 0.54 1.16
C ASN A 401 3.09 1.34 0.72
N ALA A 402 2.91 2.61 0.32
CA ALA A 402 4.04 3.49 -0.02
C ALA A 402 4.97 3.72 1.18
N ILE A 403 4.40 4.04 2.36
CA ILE A 403 5.16 4.24 3.60
C ILE A 403 5.92 2.97 3.99
N ASN A 404 5.30 1.80 3.83
CA ASN A 404 5.91 0.50 4.10
C ASN A 404 6.97 0.07 3.06
N ASN A 405 7.17 0.84 1.98
CA ASN A 405 8.09 0.49 0.90
C ASN A 405 7.88 -0.95 0.41
N THR A 406 6.63 -1.28 0.08
CA THR A 406 6.22 -2.60 -0.40
C THR A 406 6.71 -2.89 -1.82
N ASN A 407 6.44 -4.09 -2.33
CA ASN A 407 6.74 -4.50 -3.70
C ASN A 407 5.47 -4.81 -4.49
N LEU A 408 4.44 -3.98 -4.32
CA LEU A 408 3.11 -4.18 -4.85
C LEU A 408 2.99 -3.75 -6.32
N LYS A 409 2.34 -4.59 -7.14
CA LYS A 409 1.99 -4.31 -8.53
C LYS A 409 0.47 -4.14 -8.63
N ILE A 410 0.00 -2.91 -8.62
CA ILE A 410 -1.41 -2.59 -8.86
C ILE A 410 -1.63 -2.64 -10.36
N VAL A 411 -2.50 -3.50 -10.83
CA VAL A 411 -2.87 -3.62 -12.23
C VAL A 411 -4.35 -3.31 -12.36
N VAL A 412 -4.65 -2.13 -12.89
CA VAL A 412 -6.03 -1.66 -12.98
C VAL A 412 -6.52 -1.61 -14.42
N THR A 413 -7.75 -2.00 -14.55
CA THR A 413 -8.48 -2.00 -15.83
C THR A 413 -9.62 -0.99 -15.79
N HIS A 414 -10.36 -0.85 -16.88
CA HIS A 414 -11.47 0.10 -16.94
C HIS A 414 -11.02 1.54 -16.64
N CYS A 415 -9.80 1.90 -17.06
CA CYS A 415 -9.29 3.27 -17.01
C CYS A 415 -9.73 4.03 -18.24
N GLY A 416 -10.14 5.30 -18.04
CA GLY A 416 -10.63 6.17 -19.10
C GLY A 416 -12.11 5.98 -19.44
N ILE A 417 -12.54 6.61 -20.55
CA ILE A 417 -13.93 6.61 -21.00
C ILE A 417 -14.29 5.42 -21.88
N ASP A 418 -13.32 4.57 -22.24
CA ASP A 418 -13.57 3.38 -23.04
C ASP A 418 -14.32 2.26 -22.27
N VAL A 419 -14.55 2.46 -20.98
CA VAL A 419 -15.47 1.68 -20.16
C VAL A 419 -16.89 1.70 -20.73
N GLY A 420 -17.30 2.85 -21.27
CA GLY A 420 -18.54 3.00 -22.04
C GLY A 420 -19.80 3.07 -21.18
N GLU A 421 -20.63 2.05 -21.28
CA GLU A 421 -22.02 2.05 -20.79
C GLU A 421 -22.10 2.04 -19.25
N ASP A 422 -21.11 1.54 -18.54
CA ASP A 422 -21.09 1.48 -17.06
C ASP A 422 -21.10 2.90 -16.44
N GLY A 423 -20.59 3.89 -17.16
CA GLY A 423 -20.75 5.30 -16.83
C GLY A 423 -19.81 5.81 -15.73
N LYS A 424 -20.15 7.01 -15.22
CA LYS A 424 -19.27 7.83 -14.36
C LYS A 424 -18.78 7.17 -13.07
N THR A 425 -19.48 6.19 -12.53
CA THR A 425 -19.06 5.47 -11.34
C THR A 425 -17.99 4.41 -11.62
N HIS A 426 -17.74 4.09 -12.90
CA HIS A 426 -16.79 3.07 -13.35
C HIS A 426 -15.70 3.64 -14.27
N HIS A 427 -15.88 4.84 -14.81
CA HIS A 427 -14.85 5.51 -15.59
C HIS A 427 -13.69 5.94 -14.69
N GLY A 428 -12.62 5.16 -14.65
CA GLY A 428 -11.41 5.52 -13.91
C GLY A 428 -10.66 6.64 -14.61
N ILE A 429 -10.85 7.90 -14.19
CA ILE A 429 -10.27 9.09 -14.82
C ILE A 429 -9.22 9.79 -13.95
N ASN A 430 -8.70 9.10 -12.93
CA ASN A 430 -7.72 9.65 -11.99
C ASN A 430 -6.50 8.72 -11.80
N TYR A 431 -6.31 7.76 -12.71
CA TYR A 431 -5.29 6.71 -12.61
C TYR A 431 -3.83 7.19 -12.76
N VAL A 432 -3.62 8.42 -13.20
CA VAL A 432 -2.31 9.09 -13.19
C VAL A 432 -2.19 10.02 -12.00
N GLY A 433 -3.22 10.81 -11.73
CA GLY A 433 -3.19 11.88 -10.72
C GLY A 433 -3.16 11.36 -9.29
N ALA A 434 -3.99 10.38 -8.93
CA ALA A 434 -4.05 9.86 -7.57
C ALA A 434 -2.71 9.23 -7.12
N PRO A 435 -2.03 8.38 -7.93
CA PRO A 435 -0.76 7.79 -7.55
C PRO A 435 0.39 8.78 -7.35
N LEU A 436 0.30 10.02 -7.84
CA LEU A 436 1.29 11.07 -7.57
C LEU A 436 1.44 11.38 -6.07
N ALA A 437 0.36 11.18 -5.29
CA ALA A 437 0.38 11.41 -3.84
C ALA A 437 1.02 10.24 -3.05
N TRP A 438 1.32 9.13 -3.68
CA TRP A 438 1.97 7.96 -3.07
C TRP A 438 3.45 7.96 -3.41
N TYR A 439 4.26 8.55 -2.54
CA TYR A 439 5.71 8.64 -2.78
C TYR A 439 6.33 7.27 -3.04
N GLY A 440 7.06 7.15 -4.16
CA GLY A 440 7.73 5.91 -4.57
C GLY A 440 6.89 4.98 -5.45
N PHE A 441 5.62 5.28 -5.70
CA PHE A 441 4.85 4.61 -6.76
C PHE A 441 5.26 5.11 -8.14
N LYS A 442 5.23 4.21 -9.11
CA LYS A 442 5.53 4.47 -10.52
C LYS A 442 4.34 4.05 -11.37
N THR A 443 3.83 4.95 -12.20
CA THR A 443 2.68 4.68 -13.06
C THR A 443 3.10 4.38 -14.49
N ILE A 444 2.49 3.36 -15.08
CA ILE A 444 2.67 2.93 -16.47
C ILE A 444 1.30 2.84 -17.14
N VAL A 445 1.15 3.48 -18.30
CA VAL A 445 -0.07 3.50 -19.11
C VAL A 445 0.30 3.02 -20.51
N PRO A 446 0.33 1.71 -20.77
CA PRO A 446 0.82 1.16 -22.02
C PRO A 446 -0.13 1.43 -23.20
N ALA A 447 0.44 1.64 -24.37
CA ALA A 447 -0.26 2.08 -25.57
C ALA A 447 -1.04 0.97 -26.29
N ASP A 448 -0.54 -0.26 -26.25
CA ASP A 448 -1.15 -1.42 -26.93
C ASP A 448 -0.87 -2.74 -26.19
N PRO A 449 -1.45 -3.88 -26.65
CA PRO A 449 -1.22 -5.19 -26.02
C PRO A 449 0.25 -5.62 -25.96
N ASN A 450 1.05 -5.28 -26.97
CA ASN A 450 2.47 -5.65 -27.01
C ASN A 450 3.28 -4.89 -25.94
N GLN A 451 3.06 -3.58 -25.81
CA GLN A 451 3.69 -2.80 -24.75
C GLN A 451 3.20 -3.23 -23.37
N THR A 452 1.91 -3.62 -23.25
CA THR A 452 1.33 -4.10 -22.00
C THR A 452 2.00 -5.38 -21.50
N ASP A 453 2.15 -6.41 -22.35
CA ASP A 453 2.83 -7.67 -21.97
C ASP A 453 4.25 -7.40 -21.46
N LYS A 454 5.00 -6.56 -22.18
CA LYS A 454 6.37 -6.20 -21.82
C LYS A 454 6.45 -5.37 -20.54
N ALA A 455 5.50 -4.47 -20.31
CA ALA A 455 5.41 -3.67 -19.08
C ALA A 455 5.13 -4.55 -17.85
N ILE A 456 4.21 -5.52 -17.97
CA ILE A 456 3.91 -6.47 -16.88
C ILE A 456 5.15 -7.30 -16.51
N ARG A 457 5.88 -7.81 -17.51
CA ARG A 457 7.14 -8.56 -17.26
C ARG A 457 8.23 -7.66 -16.68
N TYR A 458 8.29 -6.40 -17.10
CA TYR A 458 9.20 -5.41 -16.53
C TYR A 458 8.91 -5.17 -15.04
N VAL A 459 7.66 -4.85 -14.67
CA VAL A 459 7.34 -4.55 -13.26
C VAL A 459 7.51 -5.78 -12.35
N ALA A 460 7.34 -7.00 -12.86
CA ALA A 460 7.52 -8.22 -12.08
C ALA A 460 8.95 -8.39 -11.55
N LYS A 461 9.96 -8.00 -12.33
CA LYS A 461 11.39 -8.13 -11.95
C LYS A 461 11.94 -6.95 -11.15
N GLU A 462 11.24 -5.81 -11.15
CA GLU A 462 11.69 -4.60 -10.46
C GLU A 462 11.12 -4.52 -9.04
N TYR A 463 11.97 -4.23 -8.04
CA TYR A 463 11.48 -3.96 -6.69
C TYR A 463 10.80 -2.58 -6.63
N GLY A 464 9.68 -2.52 -5.91
CA GLY A 464 8.95 -1.29 -5.64
C GLY A 464 7.49 -1.36 -6.09
N ASN A 465 6.78 -0.27 -5.83
CA ASN A 465 5.36 -0.16 -6.09
C ASN A 465 5.11 0.40 -7.50
N TYR A 466 4.25 -0.28 -8.25
CA TYR A 466 3.87 0.12 -9.60
C TYR A 466 2.36 0.14 -9.75
N VAL A 467 1.85 1.07 -10.56
CA VAL A 467 0.51 1.06 -11.11
C VAL A 467 0.63 0.83 -12.61
N VAL A 468 -0.04 -0.19 -13.14
CA VAL A 468 -0.19 -0.40 -14.59
C VAL A 468 -1.67 -0.22 -14.91
N ALA A 469 -2.02 0.83 -15.63
CA ALA A 469 -3.39 1.24 -15.91
C ALA A 469 -3.73 0.99 -17.39
N VAL A 470 -4.83 0.25 -17.65
CA VAL A 470 -5.27 -0.09 -19.00
C VAL A 470 -6.78 0.12 -19.17
N GLY A 471 -7.19 0.45 -20.39
CA GLY A 471 -8.60 0.57 -20.76
C GLY A 471 -9.29 -0.80 -20.92
N ARG A 472 -10.58 -0.76 -21.34
CA ARG A 472 -11.44 -1.94 -21.52
C ARG A 472 -11.45 -2.46 -22.96
N SER A 473 -11.39 -1.57 -23.94
CA SER A 473 -11.63 -1.89 -25.34
C SER A 473 -10.48 -2.65 -26.00
N LYS A 474 -10.79 -3.33 -27.12
CA LYS A 474 -9.76 -3.88 -27.99
C LYS A 474 -9.07 -2.75 -28.73
N LEU A 475 -7.76 -2.79 -28.77
CA LEU A 475 -6.91 -1.84 -29.49
C LEU A 475 -6.23 -2.52 -30.66
N GLU A 476 -6.09 -1.79 -31.77
CA GLU A 476 -5.24 -2.22 -32.88
C GLU A 476 -3.77 -2.19 -32.46
N THR A 477 -3.01 -3.17 -32.95
CA THR A 477 -1.56 -3.19 -32.75
C THR A 477 -0.91 -1.97 -33.41
N ILE A 478 -0.11 -1.24 -32.66
CA ILE A 478 0.60 -0.05 -33.17
C ILE A 478 1.67 -0.50 -34.17
N LYS A 479 1.64 0.09 -35.37
CA LYS A 479 2.54 -0.20 -36.48
C LYS A 479 3.44 0.98 -36.79
N LYS A 480 4.65 0.67 -37.24
CA LYS A 480 5.59 1.61 -37.89
C LYS A 480 5.02 2.06 -39.25
N GLU A 481 5.58 3.08 -39.88
CA GLU A 481 5.14 3.55 -41.19
C GLU A 481 5.31 2.50 -42.30
N ASP A 482 6.26 1.55 -42.15
CA ASP A 482 6.47 0.42 -43.05
C ASP A 482 5.49 -0.75 -42.84
N GLY A 483 4.58 -0.64 -41.87
CA GLY A 483 3.59 -1.65 -41.51
C GLY A 483 4.07 -2.70 -40.49
N ALA A 484 5.33 -2.71 -40.11
CA ALA A 484 5.83 -3.60 -39.07
C ALA A 484 5.27 -3.24 -37.67
N VAL A 485 5.16 -4.23 -36.79
CA VAL A 485 4.75 -4.00 -35.40
C VAL A 485 5.76 -3.06 -34.71
N PHE A 486 5.27 -2.02 -34.03
CA PHE A 486 6.16 -1.06 -33.38
C PHE A 486 6.82 -1.65 -32.11
N PHE A 487 6.03 -2.27 -31.24
CA PHE A 487 6.50 -2.91 -30.01
C PHE A 487 6.75 -4.42 -30.28
N ASP A 488 7.60 -4.72 -31.28
CA ASP A 488 7.96 -6.04 -31.74
C ASP A 488 8.82 -6.82 -30.71
N GLU A 489 9.33 -8.00 -31.06
CA GLU A 489 10.17 -8.85 -30.21
C GLU A 489 11.46 -8.16 -29.77
N ASN A 490 11.98 -7.19 -30.54
CA ASN A 490 13.22 -6.45 -30.26
C ASN A 490 12.98 -5.23 -29.36
N TYR A 491 11.74 -4.80 -29.21
CA TYR A 491 11.44 -3.67 -28.33
C TYR A 491 11.63 -4.05 -26.87
N VAL A 492 12.44 -3.25 -26.17
CA VAL A 492 12.66 -3.37 -24.71
C VAL A 492 11.92 -2.24 -24.00
N PHE A 493 11.05 -2.62 -23.08
CA PHE A 493 10.37 -1.65 -22.21
C PHE A 493 11.34 -1.11 -21.16
N GLU A 494 11.41 0.20 -21.05
CA GLU A 494 12.22 0.94 -20.05
C GLU A 494 11.35 2.01 -19.39
N TYR A 495 11.34 2.06 -18.05
CA TYR A 495 10.55 3.05 -17.32
C TYR A 495 11.09 4.47 -17.56
N GLY A 496 10.23 5.34 -18.07
CA GLY A 496 10.56 6.74 -18.39
C GLY A 496 10.93 6.99 -19.85
N LYS A 497 11.06 5.93 -20.66
CA LYS A 497 11.25 6.09 -22.10
C LYS A 497 9.97 6.58 -22.76
N MET A 498 10.07 7.60 -23.59
CA MET A 498 9.01 8.09 -24.45
C MET A 498 9.25 7.60 -25.89
N ASP A 499 8.24 7.00 -26.52
CA ASP A 499 8.38 6.38 -27.85
C ASP A 499 7.85 7.31 -28.93
N VAL A 500 8.70 7.72 -29.88
CA VAL A 500 8.28 8.51 -31.05
C VAL A 500 7.65 7.56 -32.06
N LEU A 501 6.30 7.56 -32.11
CA LEU A 501 5.53 6.68 -33.01
C LEU A 501 5.49 7.24 -34.45
N ARG A 502 5.47 8.56 -34.58
CA ARG A 502 5.55 9.31 -35.84
C ARG A 502 6.44 10.52 -35.64
N ASP A 503 7.31 10.80 -36.59
CA ASP A 503 8.11 12.04 -36.59
C ASP A 503 7.36 13.16 -37.33
N GLY A 504 7.64 14.43 -37.01
CA GLY A 504 7.02 15.59 -37.63
C GLY A 504 7.64 16.90 -37.17
N GLY A 505 7.57 17.93 -38.01
CA GLY A 505 8.22 19.22 -37.78
C GLY A 505 7.28 20.35 -37.36
N ASP A 506 5.97 20.23 -37.60
CA ASP A 506 5.01 21.33 -37.38
C ASP A 506 4.53 21.41 -35.92
N GLY A 507 4.71 20.33 -35.14
CA GLY A 507 4.34 20.24 -33.73
C GLY A 507 4.37 18.81 -33.22
N VAL A 508 3.79 18.59 -32.03
CA VAL A 508 3.76 17.27 -31.40
C VAL A 508 2.42 17.02 -30.68
N ILE A 509 1.97 15.76 -30.73
CA ILE A 509 0.93 15.24 -29.87
C ILE A 509 1.58 14.27 -28.89
N TYR A 510 1.61 14.61 -27.60
CA TYR A 510 1.94 13.68 -26.52
C TYR A 510 0.67 12.98 -26.06
N ALA A 511 0.66 11.66 -26.04
CA ALA A 511 -0.50 10.89 -25.64
C ALA A 511 -0.12 9.62 -24.88
N MET A 512 -1.09 8.99 -24.20
CA MET A 512 -0.88 7.75 -23.45
C MET A 512 -2.09 6.82 -23.55
N GLY A 513 -1.86 5.52 -23.42
CA GLY A 513 -2.91 4.51 -23.24
C GLY A 513 -3.85 4.37 -24.44
N SER A 514 -5.15 4.19 -24.13
CA SER A 514 -6.18 3.81 -25.09
C SER A 514 -6.49 4.85 -26.17
N VAL A 515 -6.08 6.12 -26.02
CA VAL A 515 -6.28 7.17 -27.04
C VAL A 515 -5.24 7.12 -28.17
N ILE A 516 -4.13 6.38 -28.02
CA ILE A 516 -3.04 6.36 -29.02
C ILE A 516 -3.53 5.99 -30.44
N PRO A 517 -4.39 4.97 -30.64
CA PRO A 517 -4.90 4.68 -31.98
C PRO A 517 -5.66 5.87 -32.61
N ASN A 518 -6.43 6.61 -31.81
CA ASN A 518 -7.14 7.81 -32.26
C ASN A 518 -6.18 8.95 -32.62
N VAL A 519 -5.09 9.11 -31.84
CA VAL A 519 -4.04 10.10 -32.12
C VAL A 519 -3.29 9.77 -33.42
N LEU A 520 -2.97 8.49 -33.65
CA LEU A 520 -2.37 8.06 -34.91
C LEU A 520 -3.29 8.32 -36.11
N LYS A 521 -4.60 8.08 -35.96
CA LYS A 521 -5.59 8.43 -36.98
C LYS A 521 -5.65 9.96 -37.24
N ALA A 522 -5.58 10.76 -36.16
CA ALA A 522 -5.51 12.21 -36.28
C ALA A 522 -4.25 12.67 -37.04
N HIS A 523 -3.10 12.06 -36.77
CA HIS A 523 -1.86 12.31 -37.50
C HIS A 523 -2.04 12.06 -39.00
N GLU A 524 -2.62 10.95 -39.43
CA GLU A 524 -2.83 10.64 -40.83
C GLU A 524 -3.79 11.67 -41.52
N ILE A 525 -4.84 12.10 -40.82
CA ILE A 525 -5.77 13.15 -41.31
C ILE A 525 -5.03 14.48 -41.48
N LEU A 526 -4.24 14.91 -40.51
CA LEU A 526 -3.47 16.15 -40.56
C LEU A 526 -2.38 16.09 -41.63
N LYS A 527 -1.67 14.97 -41.77
CA LYS A 527 -0.67 14.75 -42.81
C LYS A 527 -1.25 14.86 -44.23
N ALA A 528 -2.47 14.34 -44.46
CA ALA A 528 -3.17 14.48 -45.71
C ALA A 528 -3.53 15.95 -46.05
N LYS A 529 -3.59 16.84 -45.06
CA LYS A 529 -3.80 18.29 -45.18
C LYS A 529 -2.48 19.07 -45.21
N GLY A 530 -1.33 18.43 -45.21
CA GLY A 530 -0.01 19.06 -45.25
C GLY A 530 0.52 19.48 -43.88
N ILE A 531 -0.09 19.05 -42.77
CA ILE A 531 0.35 19.32 -41.40
C ILE A 531 1.08 18.09 -40.88
N ASN A 532 2.40 18.15 -40.76
CA ASN A 532 3.25 17.04 -40.34
C ASN A 532 3.57 17.12 -38.84
N ILE A 533 2.67 16.63 -37.99
CA ILE A 533 2.78 16.69 -36.54
C ILE A 533 3.37 15.38 -35.99
N ALA A 534 4.32 15.44 -35.04
CA ALA A 534 4.86 14.26 -34.39
C ALA A 534 3.85 13.61 -33.43
N VAL A 535 3.95 12.29 -33.23
CA VAL A 535 3.18 11.55 -32.21
C VAL A 535 4.13 10.86 -31.29
N VAL A 536 4.03 11.14 -29.99
CA VAL A 536 4.88 10.58 -28.95
C VAL A 536 4.00 9.87 -27.91
N ASN A 537 4.25 8.57 -27.74
CA ASN A 537 3.65 7.78 -26.66
C ASN A 537 4.39 8.04 -25.35
N VAL A 538 3.66 8.41 -24.31
CA VAL A 538 4.15 8.68 -22.96
C VAL A 538 3.62 7.60 -22.02
N SER A 539 4.19 6.40 -22.06
CA SER A 539 3.74 5.30 -21.21
C SER A 539 4.07 5.47 -19.72
N CYS A 540 4.97 6.40 -19.37
CA CYS A 540 5.40 6.66 -17.98
C CYS A 540 5.19 8.13 -17.62
N PRO A 541 3.94 8.59 -17.38
CA PRO A 541 3.63 10.01 -17.23
C PRO A 541 4.33 10.69 -16.03
N HIS A 542 4.75 9.93 -15.01
CA HIS A 542 5.49 10.46 -13.87
C HIS A 542 7.00 10.63 -14.10
N ASN A 543 7.53 10.15 -15.24
CA ASN A 543 8.95 10.24 -15.57
C ASN A 543 9.14 10.60 -17.05
N LEU A 544 9.19 11.89 -17.33
CA LEU A 544 9.22 12.43 -18.69
C LEU A 544 10.65 12.57 -19.22
N ASP A 545 10.92 12.13 -20.45
CA ASP A 545 12.19 12.30 -21.14
C ASP A 545 12.40 13.74 -21.58
N VAL A 546 13.30 14.45 -20.91
CA VAL A 546 13.62 15.86 -21.17
C VAL A 546 14.16 16.08 -22.59
N ASN A 547 14.87 15.11 -23.16
CA ASN A 547 15.43 15.26 -24.52
C ASN A 547 14.32 15.21 -25.57
N ILE A 548 13.34 14.35 -25.40
CA ILE A 548 12.15 14.30 -26.27
C ILE A 548 11.34 15.58 -26.14
N LEU A 549 11.12 16.09 -24.92
CA LEU A 549 10.43 17.36 -24.71
C LEU A 549 11.15 18.53 -25.37
N LYS A 550 12.48 18.58 -25.31
CA LYS A 550 13.28 19.61 -25.97
C LYS A 550 13.22 19.54 -27.51
N LYS A 551 13.19 18.30 -28.04
CA LYS A 551 13.11 18.09 -29.51
C LYS A 551 11.76 18.57 -30.08
N TYR A 552 10.69 18.34 -29.35
CA TYR A 552 9.33 18.61 -29.81
C TYR A 552 8.63 19.59 -28.85
N SER A 553 8.79 20.89 -29.10
CA SER A 553 8.36 21.93 -28.15
C SER A 553 7.72 23.18 -28.77
N ASN A 554 7.56 23.25 -30.08
CA ASN A 554 7.01 24.45 -30.71
C ASN A 554 5.47 24.54 -30.53
N PHE A 555 4.72 23.70 -31.21
CA PHE A 555 3.31 23.47 -30.96
C PHE A 555 3.14 22.16 -30.20
N VAL A 556 2.50 22.21 -29.05
CA VAL A 556 2.31 21.05 -28.18
C VAL A 556 0.83 20.81 -27.91
N ALA A 557 0.35 19.65 -28.29
CA ALA A 557 -0.95 19.12 -27.86
C ALA A 557 -0.73 17.91 -26.94
N THR A 558 -1.55 17.76 -25.91
CA THR A 558 -1.63 16.53 -25.11
C THR A 558 -3.01 15.91 -25.26
N VAL A 559 -3.06 14.57 -25.38
CA VAL A 559 -4.32 13.82 -25.55
C VAL A 559 -4.36 12.68 -24.55
N GLU A 560 -5.41 12.66 -23.74
CA GLU A 560 -5.58 11.69 -22.64
C GLU A 560 -7.07 11.41 -22.35
N ASP A 561 -7.43 10.17 -22.12
CA ASP A 561 -8.76 9.80 -21.60
C ASP A 561 -8.77 9.82 -20.05
N HIS A 562 -8.28 10.89 -19.52
CA HIS A 562 -8.05 11.18 -18.11
C HIS A 562 -8.51 12.61 -17.82
N ASN A 563 -8.72 12.99 -16.56
CA ASN A 563 -8.99 14.38 -16.24
C ASN A 563 -7.77 15.27 -16.56
N VAL A 564 -8.02 16.46 -17.10
CA VAL A 564 -6.96 17.39 -17.55
C VAL A 564 -6.25 18.13 -16.41
N TYR A 565 -6.73 18.00 -15.16
CA TYR A 565 -6.23 18.82 -14.05
C TYR A 565 -4.95 18.24 -13.42
N ASN A 566 -4.81 16.91 -13.37
CA ASN A 566 -3.66 16.23 -12.78
C ASN A 566 -3.15 15.05 -13.65
N GLY A 567 -3.54 15.03 -14.93
CA GLY A 567 -3.12 14.02 -15.89
C GLY A 567 -1.86 14.41 -16.67
N LEU A 568 -1.67 13.75 -17.82
CA LEU A 568 -0.49 13.88 -18.68
C LEU A 568 -0.22 15.34 -19.09
N GLY A 569 -1.25 16.05 -19.54
CA GLY A 569 -1.10 17.42 -20.02
C GLY A 569 -0.59 18.38 -18.95
N SER A 570 -1.08 18.23 -17.72
CA SER A 570 -0.61 19.03 -16.58
C SER A 570 0.83 18.70 -16.18
N LEU A 571 1.21 17.44 -16.22
CA LEU A 571 2.59 16.99 -15.91
C LEU A 571 3.60 17.48 -16.98
N ILE A 572 3.23 17.42 -18.24
CA ILE A 572 4.06 17.95 -19.34
C ILE A 572 4.21 19.46 -19.23
N ALA A 573 3.12 20.20 -18.98
CA ALA A 573 3.17 21.66 -18.80
C ALA A 573 4.09 22.03 -17.61
N GLN A 574 3.95 21.35 -16.48
CA GLN A 574 4.83 21.54 -15.33
C GLN A 574 6.30 21.29 -15.72
N LYS A 575 6.58 20.18 -16.42
CA LYS A 575 7.95 19.82 -16.80
C LYS A 575 8.55 20.84 -17.76
N PHE A 576 7.80 21.38 -18.73
CA PHE A 576 8.27 22.44 -19.59
C PHE A 576 8.69 23.69 -18.80
N ILE A 577 7.92 24.08 -17.79
CA ILE A 577 8.27 25.20 -16.89
C ILE A 577 9.54 24.89 -16.10
N GLU A 578 9.64 23.69 -15.52
CA GLU A 578 10.82 23.25 -14.72
C GLU A 578 12.13 23.29 -15.53
N ILE A 579 12.09 22.94 -16.82
CA ILE A 579 13.29 22.94 -17.68
C ILE A 579 13.53 24.29 -18.38
N GLY A 580 12.71 25.30 -18.06
CA GLY A 580 12.83 26.65 -18.65
C GLY A 580 12.51 26.73 -20.14
N LEU A 581 11.68 25.84 -20.66
CA LEU A 581 11.28 25.77 -22.06
C LEU A 581 9.76 26.00 -22.15
N LEU A 582 9.36 27.07 -22.86
CA LEU A 582 7.94 27.38 -23.06
C LEU A 582 7.55 27.10 -24.52
N PRO A 583 6.58 26.22 -24.79
CA PRO A 583 6.00 26.05 -26.11
C PRO A 583 5.39 27.35 -26.63
N ALA A 584 5.48 27.59 -27.94
CA ALA A 584 4.79 28.73 -28.55
C ALA A 584 3.27 28.62 -28.40
N GLN A 585 2.77 27.40 -28.51
CA GLN A 585 1.37 27.06 -28.22
C GLN A 585 1.29 25.76 -27.45
N PHE A 586 0.40 25.70 -26.47
CA PHE A 586 0.14 24.51 -25.64
C PHE A 586 -1.37 24.29 -25.48
N MET A 587 -1.83 23.07 -25.72
CA MET A 587 -3.23 22.69 -25.52
C MET A 587 -3.35 21.31 -24.89
N LYS A 588 -4.44 21.10 -24.14
CA LYS A 588 -4.81 19.82 -23.55
C LYS A 588 -6.15 19.34 -24.10
N LEU A 589 -6.23 18.10 -24.52
CA LEU A 589 -7.45 17.38 -24.85
C LEU A 589 -7.62 16.22 -23.87
N GLY A 590 -8.73 16.23 -23.14
CA GLY A 590 -9.06 15.26 -22.11
C GLY A 590 -10.37 15.63 -21.43
N LEU A 591 -10.62 15.10 -20.25
CA LEU A 591 -11.89 15.24 -19.54
C LEU A 591 -11.84 16.40 -18.54
N GLU A 592 -12.83 17.29 -18.62
CA GLU A 592 -12.97 18.42 -17.69
C GLU A 592 -14.02 18.16 -16.60
N ASP A 593 -14.84 17.11 -16.76
CA ASP A 593 -15.88 16.69 -15.83
C ASP A 593 -16.12 15.18 -15.95
N PHE A 594 -16.95 14.62 -15.07
CA PHE A 594 -17.32 13.20 -15.11
C PHE A 594 -18.09 12.86 -16.39
N PRO A 595 -17.61 11.87 -17.18
CA PRO A 595 -18.23 11.50 -18.43
C PRO A 595 -19.56 10.76 -18.21
N VAL A 596 -20.45 10.87 -19.21
CA VAL A 596 -21.74 10.19 -19.21
C VAL A 596 -21.62 8.74 -19.67
N SER A 597 -22.65 7.91 -19.41
CA SER A 597 -22.76 6.56 -19.98
C SER A 597 -23.06 6.60 -21.48
N GLY A 598 -22.47 5.70 -22.25
CA GLY A 598 -22.74 5.56 -23.66
C GLY A 598 -21.80 4.58 -24.36
N ASP A 599 -22.02 4.32 -25.65
CA ASP A 599 -21.08 3.57 -26.47
C ASP A 599 -19.70 4.27 -26.47
N SER A 600 -18.62 3.51 -26.29
CA SER A 600 -17.28 4.07 -26.11
C SER A 600 -16.83 4.92 -27.31
N LYS A 601 -17.17 4.54 -28.57
CA LYS A 601 -16.79 5.32 -29.75
C LYS A 601 -17.53 6.65 -29.78
N LEU A 602 -18.81 6.66 -29.39
CA LEU A 602 -19.60 7.88 -29.26
C LEU A 602 -19.05 8.79 -28.16
N LEU A 603 -18.60 8.23 -27.03
CA LEU A 603 -17.98 9.00 -25.97
C LEU A 603 -16.67 9.66 -26.43
N PHE A 604 -15.80 8.93 -27.14
CA PHE A 604 -14.60 9.54 -27.74
C PHE A 604 -14.93 10.68 -28.71
N GLU A 605 -16.03 10.58 -29.47
CA GLU A 605 -16.48 11.65 -30.35
C GLU A 605 -16.97 12.88 -29.57
N ILE A 606 -17.85 12.66 -28.55
CA ILE A 606 -18.45 13.72 -27.73
C ILE A 606 -17.40 14.50 -26.95
N TYR A 607 -16.38 13.79 -26.41
CA TYR A 607 -15.31 14.42 -25.61
C TYR A 607 -14.10 14.87 -26.45
N ASN A 608 -14.22 14.97 -27.78
CA ASN A 608 -13.18 15.41 -28.71
C ASN A 608 -11.91 14.53 -28.70
N LEU A 609 -12.04 13.23 -28.40
CA LEU A 609 -10.95 12.27 -28.31
C LEU A 609 -10.97 11.24 -29.45
N SER A 610 -11.91 11.32 -30.42
CA SER A 610 -11.85 10.56 -31.67
C SER A 610 -10.77 11.12 -32.61
N GLY A 611 -10.27 10.32 -33.55
CA GLY A 611 -9.23 10.76 -34.49
C GLY A 611 -9.61 11.95 -35.30
N GLU A 612 -10.87 12.02 -35.78
CA GLU A 612 -11.43 13.11 -36.54
C GLU A 612 -11.52 14.40 -35.71
N ARG A 613 -12.00 14.29 -34.49
CA ARG A 613 -12.16 15.45 -33.59
C ARG A 613 -10.82 16.01 -33.12
N ILE A 614 -9.86 15.11 -32.76
CA ILE A 614 -8.48 15.52 -32.42
C ILE A 614 -7.88 16.30 -33.60
N ALA A 615 -7.96 15.77 -34.83
CA ALA A 615 -7.42 16.42 -36.00
C ALA A 615 -8.06 17.80 -36.25
N GLN A 616 -9.39 17.89 -36.16
CA GLN A 616 -10.13 19.13 -36.32
C GLN A 616 -9.68 20.19 -35.32
N VAL A 617 -9.65 19.86 -34.02
CA VAL A 617 -9.30 20.82 -32.97
C VAL A 617 -7.86 21.29 -33.08
N ILE A 618 -6.93 20.40 -33.45
CA ILE A 618 -5.53 20.78 -33.70
C ILE A 618 -5.40 21.72 -34.92
N GLU A 619 -6.03 21.39 -36.03
CA GLU A 619 -6.02 22.22 -37.25
C GLU A 619 -6.55 23.64 -36.96
N GLU A 620 -7.71 23.74 -36.29
CA GLU A 620 -8.29 25.03 -35.87
C GLU A 620 -7.31 25.82 -34.99
N LYS A 621 -6.60 25.16 -34.07
CA LYS A 621 -5.67 25.84 -33.17
C LYS A 621 -4.38 26.29 -33.86
N MET A 622 -3.88 25.54 -34.84
CA MET A 622 -2.67 25.88 -35.59
C MET A 622 -2.91 27.01 -36.63
N THR A 623 -4.15 27.24 -37.02
CA THR A 623 -4.53 28.32 -37.98
C THR A 623 -4.80 29.65 -37.28
N LEU A 624 -4.94 29.69 -35.97
CA LEU A 624 -5.04 30.89 -35.13
C LEU A 624 -3.65 31.41 -34.72
#